data_bcd17ee0f8f400808ec0c9035f42cc5e
#
_entry.id   bcd17ee0f8f400808ec0c9035f42cc5e
#
_cell.length_a   1.000
_cell.length_b   1.000
_cell.length_c   1.000
_cell.angle_alpha   90.00
_cell.angle_beta   90.00
_cell.angle_gamma   90.00
#
_symmetry.space_group_name_H-M   'P 1'
#
loop_
_entity.id
_entity.type
_entity.pdbx_description
1 polymer ?
#
loop_
_entity_poly.entity_id
_entity_poly.type
_entity_poly.pdbx_seq_one_letter_code
_entity_poly.pdbx_strand_id
1 'polypeptide(L)'
;MDLYYLPFVSACRSVLMVVKALDLDLNKKILNTRKGEQLNPDFIKINPQHTIPTLVDNGFTIWESRAVAIYLIEQYGKDDSLYPKDPKKQAVINQRLYFDMGSMYPSLANYYYKVFVTGQFGSEEDFKKVQDTFGFLNTFLEGQEYVAGDQYTVADIAILASVSTFDALDFDISKYLNVAKWYENVKKITPGWEENWQGAQDVKNARIAHSNRTRTSNMDFYYSPRGSGCRTIIMVAKALNLELNKKQLRLTEGEHLKPEFLKINPQHTIPTLVDNGFAIWESRAIAVYLVEKYGKDDSLFPKDPQKRALINQRLYFDMGTLHDSFIKYYYPFIRTGQLGDAENFKKVEAAFEFLDIFLQGQDYVAGDQFTVADIAILSSVSTFEVVEFDISKYPNVARWYANAKKITPGWEENWEGLLQMKAMYEAQKTSAK
;
A
#
# COMPACT_ATOMS: atom_id res chain seq x y z
N MET A 1 1.66 -22.55 -33.47
CA MET A 1 2.49 -22.51 -32.23
C MET A 1 1.65 -22.07 -31.05
N ASP A 2 1.74 -22.77 -29.91
CA ASP A 2 1.05 -22.42 -28.66
C ASP A 2 2.08 -21.92 -27.65
N LEU A 3 1.86 -20.73 -27.11
CA LEU A 3 2.71 -20.18 -26.04
C LEU A 3 1.93 -20.11 -24.70
N TYR A 4 2.35 -20.90 -23.73
CA TYR A 4 1.86 -20.83 -22.34
C TYR A 4 2.66 -19.79 -21.58
N TYR A 5 1.99 -18.76 -21.06
CA TYR A 5 2.66 -17.57 -20.54
C TYR A 5 1.83 -16.79 -19.53
N LEU A 6 2.47 -15.80 -18.89
CA LEU A 6 1.81 -14.70 -18.17
C LEU A 6 2.38 -13.36 -18.64
N PRO A 7 1.53 -12.36 -18.91
CA PRO A 7 1.96 -11.09 -19.51
C PRO A 7 2.89 -10.26 -18.61
N PHE A 8 2.82 -10.39 -17.31
CA PHE A 8 3.65 -9.62 -16.36
C PHE A 8 4.99 -10.29 -16.04
N VAL A 9 5.25 -11.53 -16.47
CA VAL A 9 6.53 -12.22 -16.21
C VAL A 9 7.58 -11.80 -17.24
N SER A 10 8.72 -11.23 -16.78
CA SER A 10 9.75 -10.70 -17.68
C SER A 10 10.29 -11.75 -18.66
N ALA A 11 10.44 -12.99 -18.23
CA ALA A 11 10.84 -14.11 -19.07
C ALA A 11 9.82 -14.40 -20.21
N CYS A 12 8.52 -14.23 -19.97
CA CYS A 12 7.50 -14.36 -20.99
C CYS A 12 7.50 -13.16 -21.95
N ARG A 13 7.69 -11.96 -21.40
CA ARG A 13 7.73 -10.72 -22.17
C ARG A 13 8.91 -10.68 -23.14
N SER A 14 10.09 -11.20 -22.75
CA SER A 14 11.22 -11.32 -23.68
C SER A 14 10.89 -12.19 -24.88
N VAL A 15 10.22 -13.32 -24.68
CA VAL A 15 9.76 -14.20 -25.79
C VAL A 15 8.74 -13.48 -26.67
N LEU A 16 7.79 -12.74 -26.10
CA LEU A 16 6.80 -11.98 -26.86
C LEU A 16 7.45 -10.89 -27.73
N MET A 17 8.47 -10.20 -27.23
CA MET A 17 9.22 -9.23 -28.04
C MET A 17 9.99 -9.90 -29.18
N VAL A 18 10.60 -11.06 -28.96
CA VAL A 18 11.23 -11.85 -30.06
C VAL A 18 10.20 -12.28 -31.10
N VAL A 19 9.04 -12.77 -30.66
CA VAL A 19 7.92 -13.12 -31.57
C VAL A 19 7.52 -11.92 -32.43
N LYS A 20 7.42 -10.74 -31.84
CA LYS A 20 7.13 -9.50 -32.58
C LYS A 20 8.27 -9.08 -33.51
N ALA A 21 9.53 -9.24 -33.11
CA ALA A 21 10.69 -8.94 -33.95
C ALA A 21 10.76 -9.86 -35.18
N LEU A 22 10.26 -11.11 -35.08
CA LEU A 22 10.21 -12.08 -36.13
C LEU A 22 8.92 -12.01 -36.97
N ASP A 23 7.97 -11.14 -36.61
CA ASP A 23 6.64 -11.04 -37.23
C ASP A 23 5.86 -12.39 -37.23
N LEU A 24 5.95 -13.09 -36.09
CA LEU A 24 5.27 -14.37 -35.89
C LEU A 24 3.92 -14.19 -35.19
N ASP A 25 2.98 -15.06 -35.54
CA ASP A 25 1.70 -15.16 -34.85
C ASP A 25 1.66 -16.42 -33.97
N LEU A 26 1.28 -16.20 -32.69
CA LEU A 26 1.20 -17.25 -31.67
C LEU A 26 -0.21 -17.36 -31.10
N ASN A 27 -0.65 -18.58 -30.85
CA ASN A 27 -1.78 -18.83 -29.97
C ASN A 27 -1.36 -18.66 -28.50
N LYS A 28 -1.68 -17.50 -27.95
CA LYS A 28 -1.31 -17.10 -26.57
C LYS A 28 -2.22 -17.77 -25.55
N LYS A 29 -1.70 -18.67 -24.72
CA LYS A 29 -2.41 -19.38 -23.66
C LYS A 29 -1.97 -18.88 -22.29
N ILE A 30 -2.83 -18.12 -21.61
CA ILE A 30 -2.55 -17.65 -20.26
C ILE A 30 -2.58 -18.83 -19.30
N LEU A 31 -1.51 -18.99 -18.49
CA LEU A 31 -1.38 -20.01 -17.45
C LEU A 31 -1.13 -19.34 -16.09
N ASN A 32 -2.16 -19.31 -15.24
CA ASN A 32 -2.08 -18.61 -13.97
C ASN A 32 -1.32 -19.41 -12.91
N THR A 33 -0.02 -19.17 -12.79
CA THR A 33 0.85 -19.87 -11.83
C THR A 33 0.51 -19.58 -10.36
N ARG A 34 -0.14 -18.44 -10.06
CA ARG A 34 -0.62 -18.14 -8.69
C ARG A 34 -1.80 -19.00 -8.26
N LYS A 35 -2.60 -19.47 -9.24
CA LYS A 35 -3.70 -20.42 -9.00
C LYS A 35 -3.27 -21.88 -9.08
N GLY A 36 -1.98 -22.15 -9.32
CA GLY A 36 -1.46 -23.50 -9.45
C GLY A 36 -1.80 -24.18 -10.79
N GLU A 37 -2.24 -23.43 -11.83
CA GLU A 37 -2.64 -24.01 -13.12
C GLU A 37 -1.48 -24.74 -13.81
N GLN A 38 -0.22 -24.36 -13.54
CA GLN A 38 0.97 -25.06 -14.02
C GLN A 38 1.15 -26.47 -13.43
N LEU A 39 0.45 -26.78 -12.34
CA LEU A 39 0.47 -28.11 -11.69
C LEU A 39 -0.62 -29.03 -12.23
N ASN A 40 -1.41 -28.58 -13.22
CA ASN A 40 -2.38 -29.42 -13.89
C ASN A 40 -1.65 -30.60 -14.59
N PRO A 41 -2.09 -31.87 -14.39
CA PRO A 41 -1.49 -33.05 -15.02
C PRO A 41 -1.33 -32.94 -16.53
N ASP A 42 -2.25 -32.28 -17.25
CA ASP A 42 -2.14 -32.10 -18.69
C ASP A 42 -1.05 -31.11 -19.06
N PHE A 43 -0.81 -30.07 -18.28
CA PHE A 43 0.31 -29.16 -18.51
C PHE A 43 1.66 -29.82 -18.13
N ILE A 44 1.70 -30.60 -17.05
CA ILE A 44 2.92 -31.34 -16.64
C ILE A 44 3.37 -32.32 -17.75
N LYS A 45 2.44 -32.94 -18.53
CA LYS A 45 2.79 -33.73 -19.68
C LYS A 45 3.48 -32.94 -20.80
N ILE A 46 3.15 -31.63 -20.92
CA ILE A 46 3.75 -30.70 -21.87
C ILE A 46 5.11 -30.22 -21.37
N ASN A 47 5.16 -29.75 -20.13
CA ASN A 47 6.40 -29.30 -19.48
C ASN A 47 6.52 -29.91 -18.08
N PRO A 48 7.37 -30.94 -17.88
CA PRO A 48 7.54 -31.60 -16.58
C PRO A 48 8.18 -30.69 -15.51
N GLN A 49 8.83 -29.59 -15.89
CA GLN A 49 9.29 -28.55 -14.95
C GLN A 49 8.20 -27.57 -14.54
N HIS A 50 6.99 -27.66 -15.14
CA HIS A 50 5.81 -26.85 -14.86
C HIS A 50 6.11 -25.34 -14.75
N THR A 51 6.94 -24.82 -15.66
CA THR A 51 7.38 -23.41 -15.72
C THR A 51 6.77 -22.68 -16.93
N ILE A 52 6.86 -21.38 -16.95
CA ILE A 52 6.52 -20.49 -18.07
C ILE A 52 7.68 -19.52 -18.36
N PRO A 53 7.88 -19.14 -19.61
CA PRO A 53 7.16 -19.53 -20.80
C PRO A 53 7.42 -20.98 -21.24
N THR A 54 6.41 -21.61 -21.83
CA THR A 54 6.54 -22.91 -22.52
C THR A 54 5.95 -22.77 -23.93
N LEU A 55 6.73 -23.11 -24.93
CA LEU A 55 6.31 -23.09 -26.35
C LEU A 55 6.06 -24.51 -26.84
N VAL A 56 4.97 -24.70 -27.53
CA VAL A 56 4.69 -25.93 -28.30
C VAL A 56 4.59 -25.56 -29.79
N ASP A 57 5.53 -26.05 -30.58
CA ASP A 57 5.64 -25.78 -32.00
C ASP A 57 5.58 -27.06 -32.81
N ASN A 58 4.46 -27.31 -33.51
CA ASN A 58 4.26 -28.49 -34.32
C ASN A 58 4.61 -29.83 -33.62
N GLY A 59 4.29 -29.93 -32.34
CA GLY A 59 4.57 -31.09 -31.47
C GLY A 59 5.94 -31.07 -30.80
N PHE A 60 6.83 -30.16 -31.18
CA PHE A 60 8.07 -29.87 -30.42
C PHE A 60 7.78 -28.95 -29.24
N THR A 61 8.17 -29.38 -28.06
CA THR A 61 7.98 -28.58 -26.83
C THR A 61 9.30 -28.09 -26.30
N ILE A 62 9.39 -26.79 -26.00
CA ILE A 62 10.58 -26.16 -25.43
C ILE A 62 10.17 -25.14 -24.37
N TRP A 63 10.94 -25.05 -23.28
CA TRP A 63 10.83 -24.04 -22.23
C TRP A 63 12.21 -23.45 -21.94
N GLU A 64 12.37 -22.61 -20.90
CA GLU A 64 13.46 -21.67 -20.68
C GLU A 64 13.44 -20.53 -21.73
N SER A 65 13.03 -19.35 -21.31
CA SER A 65 12.75 -18.21 -22.21
C SER A 65 13.88 -17.87 -23.17
N ARG A 66 15.16 -18.02 -22.73
CA ARG A 66 16.33 -17.73 -23.56
C ARG A 66 16.51 -18.82 -24.63
N ALA A 67 16.25 -20.06 -24.27
CA ALA A 67 16.25 -21.17 -25.24
C ALA A 67 15.10 -21.05 -26.24
N VAL A 68 13.90 -20.70 -25.76
CA VAL A 68 12.74 -20.43 -26.64
C VAL A 68 13.04 -19.29 -27.60
N ALA A 69 13.64 -18.20 -27.12
CA ALA A 69 14.00 -17.05 -27.94
C ALA A 69 15.00 -17.41 -29.05
N ILE A 70 16.09 -18.11 -28.68
CA ILE A 70 17.10 -18.57 -29.68
C ILE A 70 16.46 -19.54 -30.69
N TYR A 71 15.68 -20.52 -30.22
CA TYR A 71 14.97 -21.44 -31.10
C TYR A 71 14.10 -20.73 -32.14
N LEU A 72 13.29 -19.75 -31.70
CA LEU A 72 12.45 -18.98 -32.60
C LEU A 72 13.27 -18.19 -33.64
N ILE A 73 14.39 -17.59 -33.23
CA ILE A 73 15.24 -16.87 -34.16
C ILE A 73 15.93 -17.77 -35.15
N GLU A 74 16.46 -18.92 -34.74
CA GLU A 74 17.16 -19.88 -35.63
C GLU A 74 16.18 -20.57 -36.59
N GLN A 75 14.94 -20.85 -36.13
CA GLN A 75 13.95 -21.55 -36.91
C GLN A 75 13.19 -20.63 -37.87
N TYR A 76 12.89 -19.38 -37.47
CA TYR A 76 11.97 -18.49 -38.17
C TYR A 76 12.57 -17.14 -38.55
N GLY A 77 13.81 -16.84 -38.14
CA GLY A 77 14.50 -15.61 -38.50
C GLY A 77 14.72 -15.50 -40.02
N LYS A 78 14.47 -14.33 -40.57
CA LYS A 78 14.74 -14.00 -41.98
C LYS A 78 16.25 -13.87 -42.25
N ASP A 79 17.02 -13.57 -41.24
CA ASP A 79 18.47 -13.46 -41.22
C ASP A 79 19.01 -13.82 -39.83
N ASP A 80 20.31 -13.74 -39.64
CA ASP A 80 20.97 -14.06 -38.35
C ASP A 80 21.32 -12.81 -37.50
N SER A 81 20.70 -11.66 -37.78
CA SER A 81 21.02 -10.39 -37.13
C SER A 81 20.78 -10.44 -35.62
N LEU A 82 19.71 -11.07 -35.14
CA LEU A 82 19.40 -11.19 -33.71
C LEU A 82 20.25 -12.25 -32.99
N TYR A 83 20.82 -13.22 -33.72
CA TYR A 83 21.67 -14.27 -33.17
C TYR A 83 22.67 -14.72 -34.23
N PRO A 84 23.76 -13.95 -34.51
CA PRO A 84 24.74 -14.20 -35.52
C PRO A 84 25.41 -15.58 -35.41
N LYS A 85 25.70 -16.24 -36.56
CA LYS A 85 26.34 -17.55 -36.58
C LYS A 85 27.84 -17.54 -36.24
N ASP A 86 28.44 -16.36 -36.11
CA ASP A 86 29.85 -16.27 -35.69
C ASP A 86 30.00 -16.77 -34.24
N PRO A 87 30.89 -17.78 -33.99
CA PRO A 87 31.01 -18.40 -32.65
C PRO A 87 31.43 -17.43 -31.54
N LYS A 88 32.20 -16.39 -31.85
CA LYS A 88 32.62 -15.39 -30.83
C LYS A 88 31.47 -14.48 -30.45
N LYS A 89 30.70 -14.02 -31.45
CA LYS A 89 29.49 -13.23 -31.22
C LYS A 89 28.48 -14.03 -30.41
N GLN A 90 28.20 -15.28 -30.79
CA GLN A 90 27.32 -16.19 -30.03
C GLN A 90 27.78 -16.38 -28.58
N ALA A 91 29.11 -16.57 -28.36
CA ALA A 91 29.63 -16.73 -27.02
C ALA A 91 29.35 -15.49 -26.13
N VAL A 92 29.51 -14.29 -26.69
CA VAL A 92 29.21 -13.03 -25.94
C VAL A 92 27.71 -12.87 -25.72
N ILE A 93 26.87 -13.12 -26.73
CA ILE A 93 25.40 -13.07 -26.60
C ILE A 93 24.95 -14.06 -25.51
N ASN A 94 25.40 -15.30 -25.56
CA ASN A 94 25.07 -16.32 -24.55
C ASN A 94 25.55 -15.91 -23.15
N GLN A 95 26.73 -15.32 -23.03
CA GLN A 95 27.22 -14.78 -21.75
C GLN A 95 26.25 -13.74 -21.19
N ARG A 96 25.69 -12.85 -22.02
CA ARG A 96 24.71 -11.83 -21.59
C ARG A 96 23.36 -12.44 -21.22
N LEU A 97 22.93 -13.48 -21.96
CA LEU A 97 21.69 -14.24 -21.63
C LEU A 97 21.85 -14.97 -20.29
N TYR A 98 23.03 -15.59 -20.03
CA TYR A 98 23.31 -16.23 -18.75
C TYR A 98 23.47 -15.21 -17.61
N PHE A 99 24.01 -14.02 -17.87
CA PHE A 99 24.02 -12.92 -16.91
C PHE A 99 22.61 -12.49 -16.53
N ASP A 100 21.72 -12.33 -17.51
CA ASP A 100 20.32 -12.00 -17.23
C ASP A 100 19.63 -13.09 -16.38
N MET A 101 19.85 -14.36 -16.70
CA MET A 101 19.25 -15.47 -15.96
C MET A 101 19.90 -15.69 -14.59
N GLY A 102 21.21 -15.60 -14.50
CA GLY A 102 21.98 -15.99 -13.30
C GLY A 102 22.26 -14.84 -12.31
N SER A 103 22.12 -13.60 -12.75
CA SER A 103 22.40 -12.41 -11.91
C SER A 103 21.21 -11.45 -11.87
N MET A 104 20.76 -10.97 -13.02
CA MET A 104 19.74 -9.89 -13.07
C MET A 104 18.37 -10.38 -12.57
N TYR A 105 17.85 -11.47 -13.12
CA TYR A 105 16.57 -12.02 -12.69
C TYR A 105 16.57 -12.49 -11.21
N PRO A 106 17.62 -13.20 -10.71
CA PRO A 106 17.69 -13.54 -9.29
C PRO A 106 17.75 -12.32 -8.37
N SER A 107 18.45 -11.25 -8.74
CA SER A 107 18.47 -10.02 -7.94
C SER A 107 17.09 -9.36 -7.87
N LEU A 108 16.35 -9.36 -8.97
CA LEU A 108 14.94 -8.92 -9.02
C LEU A 108 14.06 -9.78 -8.09
N ALA A 109 14.18 -11.11 -8.21
CA ALA A 109 13.35 -12.05 -7.47
C ALA A 109 13.62 -11.97 -5.94
N ASN A 110 14.88 -11.94 -5.54
CA ASN A 110 15.28 -11.96 -4.14
C ASN A 110 14.96 -10.65 -3.42
N TYR A 111 15.00 -9.53 -4.11
CA TYR A 111 14.67 -8.23 -3.50
C TYR A 111 13.21 -7.84 -3.73
N TYR A 112 12.79 -7.68 -4.99
CA TYR A 112 11.48 -7.11 -5.32
C TYR A 112 10.32 -8.11 -5.23
N TYR A 113 10.52 -9.37 -5.70
CA TYR A 113 9.42 -10.34 -5.69
C TYR A 113 9.18 -10.97 -4.32
N LYS A 114 10.14 -10.85 -3.41
CA LYS A 114 9.98 -11.30 -2.03
C LYS A 114 8.78 -10.64 -1.34
N VAL A 115 8.44 -9.38 -1.73
CA VAL A 115 7.27 -8.66 -1.22
C VAL A 115 5.96 -9.42 -1.46
N PHE A 116 5.84 -10.16 -2.55
CA PHE A 116 4.64 -10.94 -2.86
C PHE A 116 4.45 -12.19 -1.99
N VAL A 117 5.49 -12.62 -1.31
CA VAL A 117 5.48 -13.79 -0.42
C VAL A 117 5.47 -13.38 1.04
N THR A 118 6.31 -12.41 1.41
CA THR A 118 6.56 -12.02 2.80
C THR A 118 5.92 -10.70 3.21
N GLY A 119 5.39 -9.93 2.25
CA GLY A 119 4.92 -8.55 2.46
C GLY A 119 6.04 -7.51 2.60
N GLN A 120 7.30 -7.92 2.54
CA GLN A 120 8.47 -7.04 2.68
C GLN A 120 9.45 -7.26 1.53
N PHE A 121 10.20 -6.22 1.17
CA PHE A 121 11.33 -6.35 0.25
C PHE A 121 12.41 -7.28 0.82
N GLY A 122 13.34 -7.69 -0.04
CA GLY A 122 14.57 -8.36 0.38
C GLY A 122 15.40 -7.52 1.34
N SER A 123 16.48 -8.12 1.86
CA SER A 123 17.41 -7.47 2.77
C SER A 123 18.23 -6.37 2.07
N GLU A 124 18.97 -5.57 2.85
CA GLU A 124 19.95 -4.62 2.31
C GLU A 124 21.02 -5.31 1.47
N GLU A 125 21.42 -6.54 1.84
CA GLU A 125 22.34 -7.36 1.05
C GLU A 125 21.72 -7.75 -0.30
N ASP A 126 20.43 -8.09 -0.34
CA ASP A 126 19.73 -8.39 -1.60
C ASP A 126 19.64 -7.14 -2.47
N PHE A 127 19.41 -5.96 -1.88
CA PHE A 127 19.42 -4.69 -2.61
C PHE A 127 20.81 -4.34 -3.15
N LYS A 128 21.86 -4.62 -2.38
CA LYS A 128 23.24 -4.45 -2.86
C LYS A 128 23.51 -5.32 -4.08
N LYS A 129 23.02 -6.56 -4.11
CA LYS A 129 23.13 -7.43 -5.30
C LYS A 129 22.43 -6.85 -6.52
N VAL A 130 21.29 -6.13 -6.35
CA VAL A 130 20.67 -5.37 -7.45
C VAL A 130 21.62 -4.30 -7.95
N GLN A 131 22.22 -3.51 -7.06
CA GLN A 131 23.14 -2.42 -7.42
C GLN A 131 24.41 -2.97 -8.13
N ASP A 132 24.99 -4.04 -7.60
CA ASP A 132 26.17 -4.69 -8.19
C ASP A 132 25.85 -5.22 -9.60
N THR A 133 24.66 -5.82 -9.78
CA THR A 133 24.19 -6.31 -11.09
C THR A 133 24.05 -5.19 -12.12
N PHE A 134 23.49 -4.05 -11.73
CA PHE A 134 23.45 -2.88 -12.60
C PHE A 134 24.82 -2.28 -12.85
N GLY A 135 25.73 -2.34 -11.89
CA GLY A 135 27.14 -1.99 -12.05
C GLY A 135 27.82 -2.82 -13.15
N PHE A 136 27.64 -4.15 -13.13
CA PHE A 136 28.16 -5.03 -14.19
C PHE A 136 27.56 -4.70 -15.56
N LEU A 137 26.23 -4.52 -15.62
CA LEU A 137 25.57 -4.15 -16.89
C LEU A 137 26.10 -2.81 -17.42
N ASN A 138 26.33 -1.84 -16.54
CA ASN A 138 26.90 -0.55 -16.91
C ASN A 138 28.33 -0.68 -17.48
N THR A 139 29.15 -1.58 -16.91
CA THR A 139 30.46 -1.90 -17.41
C THR A 139 30.41 -2.62 -18.78
N PHE A 140 29.46 -3.54 -18.97
CA PHE A 140 29.29 -4.22 -20.28
C PHE A 140 28.96 -3.25 -21.41
N LEU A 141 28.30 -2.16 -21.09
CA LEU A 141 27.89 -1.13 -22.03
C LEU A 141 28.93 0.02 -22.19
N GLU A 142 30.07 -0.07 -21.50
CA GLU A 142 31.12 0.93 -21.65
C GLU A 142 31.72 0.91 -23.06
N GLY A 143 31.54 1.99 -23.80
CA GLY A 143 31.98 2.10 -25.20
C GLY A 143 31.19 1.23 -26.19
N GLN A 144 30.08 0.62 -25.76
CA GLN A 144 29.24 -0.24 -26.59
C GLN A 144 27.85 0.40 -26.79
N GLU A 145 27.26 0.12 -27.95
CA GLU A 145 25.88 0.56 -28.25
C GLU A 145 24.84 -0.42 -27.71
N TYR A 146 25.17 -1.73 -27.70
CA TYR A 146 24.31 -2.82 -27.23
C TYR A 146 25.03 -3.72 -26.24
N VAL A 147 24.28 -4.54 -25.49
CA VAL A 147 24.85 -5.33 -24.38
C VAL A 147 25.86 -6.38 -24.82
N ALA A 148 25.82 -6.79 -26.10
CA ALA A 148 26.73 -7.80 -26.67
C ALA A 148 27.68 -7.23 -27.74
N GLY A 149 27.83 -5.90 -27.84
CA GLY A 149 28.72 -5.22 -28.77
C GLY A 149 28.07 -4.08 -29.56
N ASP A 150 28.34 -4.05 -30.86
CA ASP A 150 27.91 -3.00 -31.79
C ASP A 150 26.59 -3.32 -32.53
N GLN A 151 25.99 -4.49 -32.27
CA GLN A 151 24.81 -4.99 -32.95
C GLN A 151 23.71 -5.33 -31.96
N TYR A 152 22.47 -4.87 -32.27
CA TYR A 152 21.26 -5.26 -31.52
C TYR A 152 20.98 -6.75 -31.68
N THR A 153 20.80 -7.46 -30.57
CA THR A 153 20.66 -8.92 -30.51
C THR A 153 19.56 -9.36 -29.53
N VAL A 154 19.28 -10.65 -29.49
CA VAL A 154 18.38 -11.28 -28.54
C VAL A 154 18.77 -11.03 -27.09
N ALA A 155 20.05 -10.76 -26.80
CA ALA A 155 20.52 -10.39 -25.46
C ALA A 155 19.96 -9.03 -25.01
N ASP A 156 19.88 -8.07 -25.91
CA ASP A 156 19.25 -6.78 -25.65
C ASP A 156 17.76 -6.93 -25.32
N ILE A 157 17.06 -7.78 -26.07
CA ILE A 157 15.63 -8.06 -25.83
C ILE A 157 15.41 -8.69 -24.45
N ALA A 158 16.22 -9.68 -24.08
CA ALA A 158 16.10 -10.38 -22.81
C ALA A 158 16.38 -9.45 -21.62
N ILE A 159 17.48 -8.68 -21.68
CA ILE A 159 17.88 -7.75 -20.64
C ILE A 159 16.89 -6.58 -20.55
N LEU A 160 16.36 -6.09 -21.68
CA LEU A 160 15.33 -5.04 -21.71
C LEU A 160 14.08 -5.47 -20.92
N ALA A 161 13.61 -6.70 -21.07
CA ALA A 161 12.46 -7.21 -20.31
C ALA A 161 12.72 -7.21 -18.81
N SER A 162 13.94 -7.50 -18.38
CA SER A 162 14.33 -7.47 -16.97
C SER A 162 14.48 -6.02 -16.47
N VAL A 163 15.23 -5.17 -17.16
CA VAL A 163 15.47 -3.75 -16.79
C VAL A 163 14.16 -2.98 -16.71
N SER A 164 13.24 -3.19 -17.66
CA SER A 164 11.92 -2.53 -17.63
C SER A 164 11.09 -2.93 -16.39
N THR A 165 11.33 -4.11 -15.82
CA THR A 165 10.67 -4.50 -14.55
C THR A 165 11.25 -3.73 -13.36
N PHE A 166 12.58 -3.53 -13.32
CA PHE A 166 13.20 -2.70 -12.28
C PHE A 166 12.74 -1.24 -12.36
N ASP A 167 12.66 -0.69 -13.58
CA ASP A 167 12.14 0.67 -13.83
C ASP A 167 10.69 0.81 -13.35
N ALA A 168 9.82 -0.11 -13.73
CA ALA A 168 8.43 -0.13 -13.26
C ALA A 168 8.31 -0.26 -11.74
N LEU A 169 9.31 -0.85 -11.06
CA LEU A 169 9.38 -1.00 -9.60
C LEU A 169 10.14 0.15 -8.91
N ASP A 170 10.32 1.27 -9.62
CA ASP A 170 10.92 2.51 -9.12
C ASP A 170 12.41 2.40 -8.77
N PHE A 171 13.16 1.49 -9.41
CA PHE A 171 14.62 1.45 -9.28
C PHE A 171 15.26 2.59 -10.10
N ASP A 172 16.15 3.33 -9.47
CA ASP A 172 16.80 4.49 -10.08
C ASP A 172 17.94 4.06 -11.04
N ILE A 173 17.55 3.86 -12.31
CA ILE A 173 18.46 3.48 -13.41
C ILE A 173 19.40 4.65 -13.77
N SER A 174 19.05 5.90 -13.49
CA SER A 174 19.82 7.09 -13.91
C SER A 174 21.24 7.14 -13.34
N LYS A 175 21.48 6.43 -12.23
CA LYS A 175 22.81 6.26 -11.61
C LYS A 175 23.81 5.48 -12.49
N TYR A 176 23.31 4.72 -13.46
CA TYR A 176 24.09 3.86 -14.35
C TYR A 176 24.02 4.43 -15.78
N LEU A 177 24.89 5.38 -16.07
CA LEU A 177 24.75 6.24 -17.27
C LEU A 177 24.73 5.45 -18.59
N ASN A 178 25.55 4.41 -18.73
CA ASN A 178 25.57 3.58 -19.94
C ASN A 178 24.26 2.77 -20.06
N VAL A 179 23.77 2.22 -18.93
CA VAL A 179 22.48 1.50 -18.89
C VAL A 179 21.34 2.44 -19.24
N ALA A 180 21.28 3.63 -18.65
CA ALA A 180 20.24 4.61 -18.92
C ALA A 180 20.21 5.01 -20.42
N LYS A 181 21.38 5.26 -21.02
CA LYS A 181 21.51 5.58 -22.45
C LYS A 181 21.05 4.42 -23.31
N TRP A 182 21.53 3.21 -23.04
CA TRP A 182 21.13 2.00 -23.76
C TRP A 182 19.63 1.75 -23.63
N TYR A 183 19.07 1.84 -22.43
CA TYR A 183 17.66 1.62 -22.16
C TYR A 183 16.75 2.57 -22.95
N GLU A 184 17.08 3.88 -22.97
CA GLU A 184 16.37 4.88 -23.76
C GLU A 184 16.44 4.63 -25.27
N ASN A 185 17.53 4.03 -25.73
CA ASN A 185 17.72 3.71 -27.15
C ASN A 185 16.97 2.41 -27.53
N VAL A 186 17.19 1.35 -26.79
CA VAL A 186 16.69 0.00 -27.12
C VAL A 186 15.17 -0.08 -27.04
N LYS A 187 14.54 0.61 -26.08
CA LYS A 187 13.07 0.63 -25.99
C LYS A 187 12.38 1.29 -27.19
N LYS A 188 13.07 2.17 -27.93
CA LYS A 188 12.52 2.82 -29.14
C LYS A 188 12.51 1.91 -30.36
N ILE A 189 13.46 0.98 -30.43
CA ILE A 189 13.68 0.13 -31.58
C ILE A 189 13.17 -1.30 -31.40
N THR A 190 12.86 -1.72 -30.16
CA THR A 190 12.42 -3.09 -29.87
C THR A 190 10.95 -3.27 -30.24
N PRO A 191 10.62 -4.18 -31.16
CA PRO A 191 9.24 -4.52 -31.48
C PRO A 191 8.51 -5.09 -30.26
N GLY A 192 7.28 -4.67 -30.00
CA GLY A 192 6.48 -5.11 -28.85
C GLY A 192 6.84 -4.45 -27.52
N TRP A 193 7.56 -3.30 -27.56
CA TRP A 193 7.90 -2.53 -26.36
C TRP A 193 6.67 -2.13 -25.53
N GLU A 194 5.59 -1.67 -26.16
CA GLU A 194 4.38 -1.23 -25.46
C GLU A 194 3.73 -2.37 -24.68
N GLU A 195 3.65 -3.58 -25.27
CA GLU A 195 3.13 -4.78 -24.58
C GLU A 195 4.06 -5.17 -23.41
N ASN A 196 5.38 -5.09 -23.61
CA ASN A 196 6.36 -5.33 -22.55
C ASN A 196 6.21 -4.33 -21.41
N TRP A 197 6.08 -3.04 -21.71
CA TRP A 197 5.96 -2.00 -20.68
C TRP A 197 4.65 -2.14 -19.89
N GLN A 198 3.54 -2.43 -20.57
CA GLN A 198 2.27 -2.71 -19.90
C GLN A 198 2.41 -3.87 -18.92
N GLY A 199 3.02 -4.97 -19.31
CA GLY A 199 3.27 -6.12 -18.43
C GLY A 199 4.18 -5.78 -17.24
N ALA A 200 5.15 -4.90 -17.41
CA ALA A 200 5.99 -4.38 -16.31
C ALA A 200 5.18 -3.53 -15.34
N GLN A 201 4.30 -2.65 -15.84
CA GLN A 201 3.38 -1.86 -15.01
C GLN A 201 2.39 -2.75 -14.25
N ASP A 202 1.95 -3.86 -14.82
CA ASP A 202 1.08 -4.82 -14.12
C ASP A 202 1.78 -5.47 -12.91
N VAL A 203 3.11 -5.65 -12.95
CA VAL A 203 3.89 -6.05 -11.75
C VAL A 203 3.83 -4.98 -10.67
N LYS A 204 4.00 -3.71 -11.03
CA LYS A 204 3.88 -2.57 -10.10
C LYS A 204 2.49 -2.52 -9.46
N ASN A 205 1.45 -2.60 -10.29
CA ASN A 205 0.06 -2.59 -9.83
C ASN A 205 -0.24 -3.78 -8.91
N ALA A 206 0.24 -4.98 -9.25
CA ALA A 206 0.12 -6.17 -8.41
C ALA A 206 0.86 -6.00 -7.07
N ARG A 207 2.03 -5.36 -7.05
CA ARG A 207 2.76 -5.02 -5.82
C ARG A 207 1.97 -4.06 -4.94
N ILE A 208 1.42 -2.99 -5.53
CA ILE A 208 0.59 -2.01 -4.81
C ILE A 208 -0.65 -2.70 -4.23
N ALA A 209 -1.34 -3.52 -5.02
CA ALA A 209 -2.51 -4.28 -4.59
C ALA A 209 -2.16 -5.28 -3.47
N HIS A 210 -1.01 -5.96 -3.57
CA HIS A 210 -0.54 -6.89 -2.53
C HIS A 210 -0.16 -6.15 -1.25
N SER A 211 0.56 -5.04 -1.36
CA SER A 211 0.90 -4.16 -0.23
C SER A 211 -0.35 -3.63 0.47
N ASN A 212 -1.38 -3.29 -0.29
CA ASN A 212 -2.67 -2.91 0.26
C ASN A 212 -3.37 -4.10 0.95
N ARG A 213 -3.34 -5.31 0.38
CA ARG A 213 -3.91 -6.53 1.00
C ARG A 213 -3.16 -6.95 2.27
N THR A 214 -1.84 -6.86 2.31
CA THR A 214 -1.04 -7.16 3.51
C THR A 214 -1.19 -6.09 4.58
N ARG A 215 -1.51 -4.84 4.22
CA ARG A 215 -1.95 -3.80 5.16
C ARG A 215 -3.29 -4.12 5.81
N THR A 216 -4.15 -4.91 5.16
CA THR A 216 -5.52 -5.21 5.60
C THR A 216 -5.64 -6.45 6.47
N SER A 217 -4.65 -7.35 6.52
CA SER A 217 -4.86 -8.69 7.09
C SER A 217 -4.44 -8.90 8.54
N ASN A 218 -3.76 -7.93 9.19
CA ASN A 218 -3.22 -8.16 10.54
C ASN A 218 -3.40 -6.97 11.51
N MET A 219 -4.34 -6.04 11.26
CA MET A 219 -4.70 -4.99 12.22
C MET A 219 -6.02 -5.32 12.91
N ASP A 220 -5.95 -6.00 14.05
CA ASP A 220 -7.12 -6.24 14.88
C ASP A 220 -7.48 -4.96 15.66
N PHE A 221 -8.69 -4.47 15.46
CA PHE A 221 -9.17 -3.23 16.07
C PHE A 221 -10.34 -3.53 17.02
N TYR A 222 -10.06 -3.53 18.30
CA TYR A 222 -11.04 -3.74 19.36
C TYR A 222 -11.71 -2.41 19.71
N TYR A 223 -13.02 -2.32 19.52
CA TYR A 223 -13.72 -1.06 19.52
C TYR A 223 -15.19 -1.15 19.94
N SER A 224 -15.79 0.02 20.15
CA SER A 224 -17.24 0.21 20.15
C SER A 224 -17.59 1.39 19.21
N PRO A 225 -18.60 1.27 18.36
CA PRO A 225 -18.98 2.33 17.42
C PRO A 225 -19.40 3.64 18.11
N ARG A 226 -19.87 3.56 19.35
CA ARG A 226 -20.31 4.71 20.16
C ARG A 226 -19.17 5.54 20.75
N GLY A 227 -17.98 4.95 20.93
CA GLY A 227 -16.84 5.61 21.54
C GLY A 227 -16.17 6.62 20.61
N SER A 228 -16.04 7.90 21.03
CA SER A 228 -15.37 8.94 20.22
C SER A 228 -13.95 8.56 19.85
N GLY A 229 -13.16 8.03 20.79
CA GLY A 229 -11.81 7.55 20.50
C GLY A 229 -11.77 6.41 19.45
N CYS A 230 -12.76 5.52 19.45
CA CYS A 230 -12.88 4.47 18.44
C CYS A 230 -13.21 5.05 17.06
N ARG A 231 -14.13 6.02 17.01
CA ARG A 231 -14.52 6.70 15.77
C ARG A 231 -13.39 7.54 15.20
N THR A 232 -12.56 8.15 16.05
CA THR A 232 -11.30 8.80 15.63
C THR A 232 -10.42 7.82 14.83
N ILE A 233 -10.19 6.61 15.35
CA ILE A 233 -9.33 5.62 14.67
C ILE A 233 -9.93 5.15 13.36
N ILE A 234 -11.24 5.00 13.28
CA ILE A 234 -11.93 4.64 12.03
C ILE A 234 -11.70 5.73 10.97
N MET A 235 -11.88 7.01 11.31
CA MET A 235 -11.64 8.11 10.38
C MET A 235 -10.18 8.25 9.98
N VAL A 236 -9.24 8.08 10.91
CA VAL A 236 -7.79 8.07 10.61
C VAL A 236 -7.44 6.91 9.68
N ALA A 237 -7.96 5.72 9.92
CA ALA A 237 -7.73 4.56 9.04
C ALA A 237 -8.26 4.83 7.63
N LYS A 238 -9.46 5.43 7.51
CA LYS A 238 -10.02 5.84 6.20
C LYS A 238 -9.17 6.90 5.50
N ALA A 239 -8.67 7.91 6.23
CA ALA A 239 -7.79 8.92 5.67
C ALA A 239 -6.46 8.33 5.15
N LEU A 240 -5.98 7.24 5.77
CA LEU A 240 -4.78 6.50 5.37
C LEU A 240 -5.06 5.38 4.37
N ASN A 241 -6.33 5.17 3.98
CA ASN A 241 -6.78 4.04 3.17
C ASN A 241 -6.37 2.68 3.77
N LEU A 242 -6.52 2.53 5.10
CA LEU A 242 -6.28 1.30 5.84
C LEU A 242 -7.60 0.59 6.11
N GLU A 243 -7.60 -0.73 6.00
CA GLU A 243 -8.70 -1.57 6.47
C GLU A 243 -8.35 -2.14 7.85
N LEU A 244 -9.30 -2.04 8.77
CA LEU A 244 -9.18 -2.59 10.11
C LEU A 244 -10.01 -3.87 10.22
N ASN A 245 -9.44 -4.92 10.80
CA ASN A 245 -10.20 -6.09 11.23
C ASN A 245 -10.97 -5.73 12.51
N LYS A 246 -12.18 -5.22 12.34
CA LYS A 246 -13.01 -4.64 13.39
C LYS A 246 -13.57 -5.73 14.30
N LYS A 247 -13.18 -5.71 15.59
CA LYS A 247 -13.65 -6.59 16.65
C LYS A 247 -14.43 -5.77 17.68
N GLN A 248 -15.74 -5.72 17.50
CA GLN A 248 -16.60 -4.99 18.43
C GLN A 248 -16.66 -5.68 19.78
N LEU A 249 -16.42 -4.90 20.87
CA LEU A 249 -16.58 -5.37 22.25
C LEU A 249 -17.84 -4.79 22.89
N ARG A 250 -18.60 -5.66 23.54
CA ARG A 250 -19.78 -5.32 24.32
C ARG A 250 -19.37 -5.06 25.77
N LEU A 251 -19.07 -3.78 26.06
CA LEU A 251 -18.58 -3.36 27.38
C LEU A 251 -19.59 -3.65 28.51
N THR A 252 -20.90 -3.57 28.20
CA THR A 252 -21.99 -3.89 29.15
C THR A 252 -22.04 -5.35 29.53
N GLU A 253 -21.49 -6.23 28.70
CA GLU A 253 -21.38 -7.68 28.95
C GLU A 253 -20.01 -8.06 29.52
N GLY A 254 -19.14 -7.08 29.82
CA GLY A 254 -17.83 -7.32 30.42
C GLY A 254 -16.80 -7.96 29.48
N GLU A 255 -17.02 -7.93 28.14
CA GLU A 255 -16.10 -8.58 27.18
C GLU A 255 -14.67 -8.04 27.25
N HIS A 256 -14.49 -6.76 27.64
CA HIS A 256 -13.19 -6.14 27.85
C HIS A 256 -12.46 -6.62 29.12
N LEU A 257 -13.17 -7.33 30.02
CA LEU A 257 -12.62 -7.89 31.26
C LEU A 257 -12.27 -9.38 31.14
N LYS A 258 -12.51 -9.97 29.98
CA LYS A 258 -12.16 -11.39 29.74
C LYS A 258 -10.64 -11.59 29.70
N PRO A 259 -10.11 -12.71 30.20
CA PRO A 259 -8.66 -12.98 30.26
C PRO A 259 -7.95 -12.85 28.91
N GLU A 260 -8.63 -13.17 27.82
CA GLU A 260 -8.09 -13.09 26.46
C GLU A 260 -7.80 -11.64 26.07
N PHE A 261 -8.70 -10.71 26.42
CA PHE A 261 -8.50 -9.29 26.12
C PHE A 261 -7.53 -8.63 27.10
N LEU A 262 -7.54 -9.01 28.38
CA LEU A 262 -6.60 -8.49 29.39
C LEU A 262 -5.13 -8.80 29.03
N LYS A 263 -4.86 -9.90 28.33
CA LYS A 263 -3.52 -10.23 27.82
C LYS A 263 -3.08 -9.26 26.71
N ILE A 264 -4.02 -8.67 25.98
CA ILE A 264 -3.76 -7.73 24.89
C ILE A 264 -3.62 -6.32 25.45
N ASN A 265 -4.58 -5.90 26.29
CA ASN A 265 -4.61 -4.60 26.94
C ASN A 265 -4.94 -4.75 28.43
N PRO A 266 -3.94 -4.71 29.33
CA PRO A 266 -4.15 -4.83 30.77
C PRO A 266 -4.96 -3.69 31.38
N GLN A 267 -5.06 -2.52 30.71
CA GLN A 267 -5.96 -1.42 31.10
C GLN A 267 -7.41 -1.67 30.71
N HIS A 268 -7.70 -2.74 29.98
CA HIS A 268 -9.03 -3.14 29.55
C HIS A 268 -9.89 -2.03 28.93
N THR A 269 -9.26 -1.14 28.18
CA THR A 269 -9.88 0.03 27.53
C THR A 269 -10.04 -0.19 26.02
N ILE A 270 -10.92 0.58 25.40
CA ILE A 270 -11.05 0.70 23.94
C ILE A 270 -10.98 2.17 23.52
N PRO A 271 -10.43 2.44 22.35
CA PRO A 271 -9.90 1.54 21.34
C PRO A 271 -8.59 0.87 21.74
N THR A 272 -8.41 -0.38 21.29
CA THR A 272 -7.14 -1.09 21.31
C THR A 272 -6.85 -1.61 19.91
N LEU A 273 -5.64 -1.37 19.41
CA LEU A 273 -5.16 -1.84 18.12
C LEU A 273 -4.07 -2.89 18.32
N VAL A 274 -4.13 -3.98 17.57
CA VAL A 274 -3.04 -4.95 17.46
C VAL A 274 -2.57 -4.95 16.01
N ASP A 275 -1.40 -4.41 15.77
CA ASP A 275 -0.79 -4.31 14.45
C ASP A 275 0.39 -5.26 14.34
N ASN A 276 0.24 -6.36 13.60
CA ASN A 276 1.27 -7.39 13.45
C ASN A 276 1.88 -7.86 14.78
N GLY A 277 1.04 -8.05 15.80
CA GLY A 277 1.45 -8.48 17.14
C GLY A 277 1.84 -7.34 18.09
N PHE A 278 2.00 -6.11 17.60
CA PHE A 278 2.20 -4.93 18.43
C PHE A 278 0.86 -4.40 18.93
N ALA A 279 0.61 -4.50 20.23
CA ALA A 279 -0.61 -3.98 20.86
C ALA A 279 -0.38 -2.56 21.36
N ILE A 280 -1.30 -1.66 21.00
CA ILE A 280 -1.30 -0.26 21.45
C ILE A 280 -2.73 0.20 21.75
N TRP A 281 -2.90 0.98 22.80
CA TRP A 281 -4.16 1.62 23.18
C TRP A 281 -3.94 3.12 23.43
N GLU A 282 -4.94 3.87 23.89
CA GLU A 282 -5.07 5.32 23.85
C GLU A 282 -5.27 5.84 22.42
N SER A 283 -6.49 6.29 22.12
CA SER A 283 -6.89 6.65 20.74
C SER A 283 -5.97 7.67 20.07
N ARG A 284 -5.44 8.67 20.82
CA ARG A 284 -4.56 9.69 20.25
C ARG A 284 -3.18 9.10 19.95
N ALA A 285 -2.69 8.18 20.78
CA ALA A 285 -1.45 7.45 20.51
C ALA A 285 -1.60 6.52 19.30
N ILE A 286 -2.72 5.78 19.19
CA ILE A 286 -3.02 4.94 18.02
C ILE A 286 -3.09 5.81 16.75
N ALA A 287 -3.78 6.97 16.82
CA ALA A 287 -3.93 7.87 15.68
C ALA A 287 -2.58 8.35 15.14
N VAL A 288 -1.71 8.86 16.03
CA VAL A 288 -0.36 9.29 15.66
C VAL A 288 0.48 8.13 15.14
N TYR A 289 0.45 6.97 15.80
CA TYR A 289 1.15 5.76 15.34
C TYR A 289 0.74 5.36 13.92
N LEU A 290 -0.55 5.35 13.62
CA LEU A 290 -1.05 5.00 12.29
C LEU A 290 -0.58 6.00 11.23
N VAL A 291 -0.64 7.30 11.52
CA VAL A 291 -0.21 8.35 10.59
C VAL A 291 1.30 8.28 10.35
N GLU A 292 2.12 8.11 11.38
CA GLU A 292 3.58 8.01 11.23
C GLU A 292 4.01 6.74 10.49
N LYS A 293 3.35 5.62 10.75
CA LYS A 293 3.73 4.33 10.16
C LYS A 293 3.18 4.12 8.75
N TYR A 294 1.99 4.60 8.47
CA TYR A 294 1.25 4.27 7.25
C TYR A 294 0.90 5.48 6.38
N GLY A 295 1.18 6.71 6.84
CA GLY A 295 1.04 7.91 6.03
C GLY A 295 1.88 7.83 4.77
N LYS A 296 1.33 8.31 3.64
CA LYS A 296 2.07 8.43 2.37
C LYS A 296 3.05 9.60 2.42
N ASP A 297 2.72 10.59 3.21
CA ASP A 297 3.48 11.79 3.49
C ASP A 297 3.26 12.20 4.97
N ASP A 298 3.82 13.30 5.39
CA ASP A 298 3.69 13.81 6.75
C ASP A 298 2.61 14.89 6.92
N SER A 299 1.68 15.02 5.96
CA SER A 299 0.65 16.08 5.97
C SER A 299 -0.24 16.04 7.20
N LEU A 300 -0.65 14.84 7.64
CA LEU A 300 -1.49 14.69 8.84
C LEU A 300 -0.72 14.84 10.17
N PHE A 301 0.59 14.67 10.17
CA PHE A 301 1.45 14.82 11.34
C PHE A 301 2.88 15.22 10.92
N PRO A 302 3.12 16.50 10.59
CA PRO A 302 4.39 17.01 10.08
C PRO A 302 5.59 16.70 10.97
N LYS A 303 6.76 16.54 10.33
CA LYS A 303 8.03 16.30 11.06
C LYS A 303 8.58 17.57 11.74
N ASP A 304 8.11 18.75 11.34
CA ASP A 304 8.50 20.01 11.96
C ASP A 304 8.15 20.02 13.46
N PRO A 305 9.12 20.29 14.37
CA PRO A 305 8.90 20.19 15.80
C PRO A 305 7.85 21.15 16.35
N GLN A 306 7.71 22.35 15.78
CA GLN A 306 6.74 23.34 16.25
C GLN A 306 5.32 22.95 15.84
N LYS A 307 5.15 22.53 14.58
CA LYS A 307 3.87 22.00 14.11
C LYS A 307 3.44 20.77 14.91
N ARG A 308 4.36 19.83 15.17
CA ARG A 308 4.11 18.65 16.01
C ARG A 308 3.70 19.00 17.42
N ALA A 309 4.40 19.95 18.03
CA ALA A 309 4.07 20.40 19.39
C ALA A 309 2.65 20.97 19.44
N LEU A 310 2.27 21.79 18.45
CA LEU A 310 0.92 22.34 18.36
C LEU A 310 -0.14 21.26 18.15
N ILE A 311 0.08 20.31 17.26
CA ILE A 311 -0.83 19.18 17.03
C ILE A 311 -0.99 18.35 18.31
N ASN A 312 0.11 18.00 18.98
CA ASN A 312 0.07 17.28 20.25
C ASN A 312 -0.69 18.06 21.32
N GLN A 313 -0.48 19.38 21.42
CA GLN A 313 -1.23 20.23 22.35
C GLN A 313 -2.75 20.12 22.09
N ARG A 314 -3.19 20.09 20.82
CA ARG A 314 -4.60 19.92 20.47
C ARG A 314 -5.13 18.53 20.81
N LEU A 315 -4.32 17.50 20.61
CA LEU A 315 -4.67 16.13 20.99
C LEU A 315 -4.81 15.97 22.50
N TYR A 316 -3.91 16.59 23.30
CA TYR A 316 -4.02 16.61 24.77
C TYR A 316 -5.21 17.46 25.25
N PHE A 317 -5.48 18.60 24.61
CA PHE A 317 -6.67 19.38 24.87
C PHE A 317 -7.95 18.58 24.62
N ASP A 318 -8.01 17.87 23.49
CA ASP A 318 -9.15 17.01 23.19
C ASP A 318 -9.37 15.95 24.27
N MET A 319 -8.32 15.27 24.70
CA MET A 319 -8.41 14.22 25.70
C MET A 319 -8.72 14.76 27.11
N GLY A 320 -7.97 15.76 27.55
CA GLY A 320 -7.97 16.22 28.95
C GLY A 320 -8.95 17.35 29.26
N THR A 321 -9.54 17.97 28.23
CA THR A 321 -10.46 19.10 28.40
C THR A 321 -11.77 18.87 27.70
N LEU A 322 -11.77 18.75 26.36
CA LEU A 322 -13.01 18.67 25.58
C LEU A 322 -13.76 17.35 25.84
N HIS A 323 -13.12 16.21 25.63
CA HIS A 323 -13.74 14.89 25.85
C HIS A 323 -14.00 14.64 27.35
N ASP A 324 -13.10 15.05 28.23
CA ASP A 324 -13.27 14.90 29.67
C ASP A 324 -14.52 15.65 30.17
N SER A 325 -14.79 16.85 29.64
CA SER A 325 -15.99 17.61 29.98
C SER A 325 -17.27 16.88 29.56
N PHE A 326 -17.26 16.21 28.40
CA PHE A 326 -18.39 15.35 27.97
C PHE A 326 -18.59 14.19 28.95
N ILE A 327 -17.52 13.50 29.32
CA ILE A 327 -17.57 12.35 30.23
C ILE A 327 -18.13 12.77 31.62
N LYS A 328 -17.79 13.97 32.11
CA LYS A 328 -18.22 14.44 33.42
C LYS A 328 -19.64 14.97 33.45
N TYR A 329 -20.13 15.54 32.33
CA TYR A 329 -21.46 16.16 32.32
C TYR A 329 -22.53 15.32 31.63
N TYR A 330 -22.32 14.90 30.38
CA TYR A 330 -23.32 14.21 29.57
C TYR A 330 -23.33 12.68 29.71
N TYR A 331 -22.18 12.07 29.89
CA TYR A 331 -22.09 10.60 29.94
C TYR A 331 -22.82 10.00 31.14
N PRO A 332 -22.85 10.60 32.34
CA PRO A 332 -23.68 10.13 33.45
C PRO A 332 -25.17 10.03 33.06
N PHE A 333 -25.70 11.02 32.32
CA PHE A 333 -27.10 10.99 31.89
C PHE A 333 -27.42 9.78 31.00
N ILE A 334 -26.54 9.45 30.08
CA ILE A 334 -26.70 8.28 29.20
C ILE A 334 -26.79 6.99 30.00
N ARG A 335 -26.13 6.93 31.16
CA ARG A 335 -26.08 5.72 32.03
C ARG A 335 -27.15 5.70 33.12
N THR A 336 -27.48 6.82 33.70
CA THR A 336 -28.27 6.89 34.92
C THR A 336 -29.49 7.81 34.83
N GLY A 337 -29.64 8.55 33.74
CA GLY A 337 -30.66 9.58 33.57
C GLY A 337 -30.36 10.90 34.30
N GLN A 338 -29.19 11.05 34.92
CA GLN A 338 -28.81 12.26 35.65
C GLN A 338 -27.60 12.94 34.99
N LEU A 339 -27.75 14.22 34.64
CA LEU A 339 -26.65 15.05 34.15
C LEU A 339 -25.61 15.30 35.28
N GLY A 340 -24.39 15.62 34.90
CA GLY A 340 -23.40 16.18 35.81
C GLY A 340 -23.88 17.52 36.44
N ASP A 341 -23.17 17.99 37.41
CA ASP A 341 -23.50 19.25 38.09
C ASP A 341 -23.23 20.50 37.20
N ALA A 342 -23.65 21.66 37.70
CA ALA A 342 -23.48 22.94 37.01
C ALA A 342 -22.01 23.33 36.81
N GLU A 343 -21.10 22.89 37.71
CA GLU A 343 -19.67 23.13 37.53
C GLU A 343 -19.08 22.34 36.37
N ASN A 344 -19.53 21.10 36.19
CA ASN A 344 -19.15 20.28 35.04
C ASN A 344 -19.70 20.84 33.73
N PHE A 345 -20.91 21.47 33.77
CA PHE A 345 -21.42 22.16 32.57
C PHE A 345 -20.59 23.38 32.19
N LYS A 346 -20.15 24.18 33.16
CA LYS A 346 -19.21 25.29 32.90
C LYS A 346 -17.90 24.84 32.27
N LYS A 347 -17.43 23.63 32.59
CA LYS A 347 -16.24 23.03 31.93
C LYS A 347 -16.50 22.68 30.47
N VAL A 348 -17.73 22.28 30.13
CA VAL A 348 -18.15 22.10 28.72
C VAL A 348 -18.08 23.43 27.98
N GLU A 349 -18.70 24.50 28.55
CA GLU A 349 -18.71 25.84 27.93
C GLU A 349 -17.27 26.34 27.74
N ALA A 350 -16.43 26.28 28.78
CA ALA A 350 -15.04 26.69 28.70
C ALA A 350 -14.23 25.90 27.67
N ALA A 351 -14.47 24.61 27.52
CA ALA A 351 -13.81 23.79 26.50
C ALA A 351 -14.13 24.27 25.07
N PHE A 352 -15.39 24.63 24.83
CA PHE A 352 -15.80 25.19 23.53
C PHE A 352 -15.30 26.61 23.32
N GLU A 353 -15.22 27.44 24.36
CA GLU A 353 -14.60 28.79 24.30
C GLU A 353 -13.12 28.68 23.90
N PHE A 354 -12.35 27.77 24.52
CA PHE A 354 -10.95 27.54 24.14
C PHE A 354 -10.83 27.05 22.70
N LEU A 355 -11.68 26.12 22.28
CA LEU A 355 -11.67 25.64 20.90
C LEU A 355 -12.00 26.74 19.89
N ASP A 356 -12.96 27.63 20.23
CA ASP A 356 -13.33 28.78 19.39
C ASP A 356 -12.16 29.77 19.24
N ILE A 357 -11.42 30.02 20.34
CA ILE A 357 -10.20 30.84 20.34
C ILE A 357 -9.10 30.18 19.45
N PHE A 358 -8.90 28.86 19.55
CA PHE A 358 -7.91 28.15 18.72
C PHE A 358 -8.20 28.27 17.22
N LEU A 359 -9.46 28.35 16.85
CA LEU A 359 -9.93 28.44 15.48
C LEU A 359 -10.11 29.89 14.98
N GLN A 360 -9.82 30.88 15.82
CA GLN A 360 -9.91 32.29 15.41
C GLN A 360 -8.85 32.60 14.34
N GLY A 361 -9.30 32.97 13.15
CA GLY A 361 -8.43 33.24 11.99
C GLY A 361 -7.71 32.01 11.43
N GLN A 362 -8.10 30.81 11.84
CA GLN A 362 -7.53 29.55 11.38
C GLN A 362 -8.59 28.68 10.70
N ASP A 363 -8.19 27.92 9.68
CA ASP A 363 -9.08 26.98 9.00
C ASP A 363 -9.16 25.64 9.74
N TYR A 364 -8.09 25.26 10.47
CA TYR A 364 -7.97 23.99 11.19
C TYR A 364 -7.51 24.21 12.64
N VAL A 365 -7.72 23.20 13.49
CA VAL A 365 -7.46 23.33 14.95
C VAL A 365 -5.99 23.54 15.30
N ALA A 366 -5.07 23.17 14.42
CA ALA A 366 -3.63 23.30 14.61
C ALA A 366 -2.95 24.21 13.55
N GLY A 367 -3.69 25.13 12.95
CA GLY A 367 -3.15 26.10 11.98
C GLY A 367 -3.86 26.08 10.63
N ASP A 368 -3.07 26.14 9.56
CA ASP A 368 -3.51 26.27 8.18
C ASP A 368 -3.65 24.93 7.42
N GLN A 369 -3.35 23.83 8.08
CA GLN A 369 -3.34 22.49 7.49
C GLN A 369 -4.23 21.52 8.29
N PHE A 370 -5.02 20.73 7.56
CA PHE A 370 -5.78 19.62 8.14
C PHE A 370 -4.85 18.55 8.70
N THR A 371 -5.05 18.14 9.96
CA THR A 371 -4.17 17.24 10.68
C THR A 371 -4.94 16.15 11.44
N VAL A 372 -4.21 15.22 12.03
CA VAL A 372 -4.78 14.18 12.90
C VAL A 372 -5.53 14.78 14.12
N ALA A 373 -5.18 16.01 14.54
CA ALA A 373 -5.87 16.71 15.62
C ALA A 373 -7.29 17.13 15.20
N ASP A 374 -7.48 17.53 13.93
CA ASP A 374 -8.82 17.86 13.42
C ASP A 374 -9.73 16.62 13.43
N ILE A 375 -9.21 15.47 13.05
CA ILE A 375 -9.96 14.20 13.07
C ILE A 375 -10.37 13.83 14.49
N ALA A 376 -9.47 13.95 15.45
CA ALA A 376 -9.74 13.62 16.85
C ALA A 376 -10.79 14.56 17.45
N ILE A 377 -10.62 15.88 17.30
CA ILE A 377 -11.52 16.91 17.83
C ILE A 377 -12.89 16.83 17.11
N LEU A 378 -12.91 16.55 15.81
CA LEU A 378 -14.16 16.33 15.07
C LEU A 378 -14.99 15.19 15.68
N SER A 379 -14.36 14.07 16.00
CA SER A 379 -15.02 12.94 16.67
C SER A 379 -15.60 13.34 18.02
N SER A 380 -14.89 14.16 18.81
CA SER A 380 -15.35 14.64 20.12
C SER A 380 -16.48 15.66 19.96
N VAL A 381 -16.32 16.69 19.13
CA VAL A 381 -17.37 17.73 18.90
C VAL A 381 -18.66 17.10 18.38
N SER A 382 -18.57 16.13 17.45
CA SER A 382 -19.75 15.45 16.95
C SER A 382 -20.54 14.69 18.03
N THR A 383 -19.89 14.32 19.12
CA THR A 383 -20.55 13.68 20.27
C THR A 383 -21.44 14.67 21.02
N PHE A 384 -21.08 15.96 21.06
CA PHE A 384 -21.91 17.01 21.67
C PHE A 384 -23.14 17.33 20.81
N GLU A 385 -23.03 17.22 19.46
CA GLU A 385 -24.18 17.44 18.58
C GLU A 385 -25.36 16.48 18.90
N VAL A 386 -25.07 15.22 19.20
CA VAL A 386 -26.12 14.20 19.43
C VAL A 386 -26.78 14.30 20.81
N VAL A 387 -26.19 15.05 21.73
CA VAL A 387 -26.79 15.42 23.04
C VAL A 387 -27.34 16.82 23.05
N GLU A 388 -27.58 17.40 21.89
CA GLU A 388 -28.25 18.71 21.68
C GLU A 388 -27.50 19.89 22.30
N PHE A 389 -26.16 19.83 22.44
CA PHE A 389 -25.36 20.98 22.83
C PHE A 389 -25.31 22.01 21.69
N ASP A 390 -25.59 23.27 22.02
CA ASP A 390 -25.66 24.35 21.05
C ASP A 390 -24.28 24.86 20.62
N ILE A 391 -23.72 24.20 19.58
CA ILE A 391 -22.43 24.56 18.98
C ILE A 391 -22.48 25.93 18.28
N SER A 392 -23.65 26.44 17.90
CA SER A 392 -23.79 27.71 17.16
C SER A 392 -23.34 28.93 17.95
N LYS A 393 -23.28 28.83 19.28
CA LYS A 393 -22.75 29.87 20.16
C LYS A 393 -21.25 30.14 19.97
N TYR A 394 -20.52 29.24 19.31
CA TYR A 394 -19.08 29.26 19.05
C TYR A 394 -18.83 29.36 17.55
N PRO A 395 -18.79 30.55 16.96
CA PRO A 395 -18.88 30.73 15.52
C PRO A 395 -17.69 30.14 14.75
N ASN A 396 -16.48 30.18 15.30
CA ASN A 396 -15.30 29.55 14.68
C ASN A 396 -15.39 28.03 14.72
N VAL A 397 -15.86 27.45 15.83
CA VAL A 397 -16.13 26.02 15.95
C VAL A 397 -17.20 25.59 14.99
N ALA A 398 -18.32 26.31 14.90
CA ALA A 398 -19.42 25.98 13.99
C ALA A 398 -18.97 25.99 12.50
N ARG A 399 -18.18 27.02 12.12
CA ARG A 399 -17.57 27.13 10.79
C ARG A 399 -16.65 25.95 10.50
N TRP A 400 -15.68 25.69 11.37
CA TRP A 400 -14.73 24.59 11.24
C TRP A 400 -15.45 23.23 11.19
N TYR A 401 -16.40 22.99 12.11
CA TYR A 401 -17.16 21.75 12.21
C TYR A 401 -17.95 21.46 10.93
N ALA A 402 -18.61 22.46 10.35
CA ALA A 402 -19.33 22.33 9.10
C ALA A 402 -18.41 21.97 7.91
N ASN A 403 -17.18 22.48 7.92
CA ASN A 403 -16.17 22.17 6.90
C ASN A 403 -15.53 20.79 7.13
N ALA A 404 -15.09 20.50 8.36
CA ALA A 404 -14.43 19.24 8.72
C ALA A 404 -15.30 18.01 8.41
N LYS A 405 -16.61 18.10 8.65
CA LYS A 405 -17.58 17.04 8.27
C LYS A 405 -17.55 16.67 6.79
N LYS A 406 -17.32 17.64 5.91
CA LYS A 406 -17.33 17.43 4.45
C LYS A 406 -16.05 16.79 3.92
N ILE A 407 -14.91 17.09 4.55
CA ILE A 407 -13.60 16.71 4.03
C ILE A 407 -12.98 15.51 4.73
N THR A 408 -13.50 15.12 5.91
CA THR A 408 -12.91 14.02 6.69
C THR A 408 -13.36 12.67 6.13
N PRO A 409 -12.42 11.83 5.66
CA PRO A 409 -12.75 10.48 5.22
C PRO A 409 -13.35 9.64 6.36
N GLY A 410 -14.40 8.88 6.06
CA GLY A 410 -15.09 8.03 7.06
C GLY A 410 -16.05 8.78 7.97
N TRP A 411 -16.45 10.01 7.59
CA TRP A 411 -17.46 10.77 8.33
C TRP A 411 -18.78 10.00 8.45
N GLU A 412 -19.23 9.34 7.39
CA GLU A 412 -20.47 8.56 7.38
C GLU A 412 -20.46 7.48 8.46
N GLU A 413 -19.36 6.75 8.60
CA GLU A 413 -19.22 5.71 9.62
C GLU A 413 -19.12 6.30 11.03
N ASN A 414 -18.47 7.47 11.20
CA ASN A 414 -18.53 8.22 12.46
C ASN A 414 -19.97 8.58 12.83
N TRP A 415 -20.76 9.04 11.85
CA TRP A 415 -22.15 9.43 12.06
C TRP A 415 -23.05 8.25 12.41
N GLU A 416 -22.88 7.10 11.76
CA GLU A 416 -23.59 5.86 12.11
C GLU A 416 -23.34 5.45 13.57
N GLY A 417 -22.12 5.56 14.04
CA GLY A 417 -21.76 5.29 15.44
C GLY A 417 -22.44 6.29 16.41
N LEU A 418 -22.54 7.55 16.01
CA LEU A 418 -23.24 8.59 16.77
C LEU A 418 -24.75 8.38 16.85
N LEU A 419 -25.39 7.89 15.80
CA LEU A 419 -26.82 7.60 15.82
C LEU A 419 -27.16 6.55 16.88
N GLN A 420 -26.27 5.58 17.14
CA GLN A 420 -26.45 4.64 18.23
C GLN A 420 -26.36 5.29 19.61
N MET A 421 -25.49 6.29 19.79
CA MET A 421 -25.39 7.06 21.02
C MET A 421 -26.61 7.99 21.20
N LYS A 422 -27.05 8.64 20.12
CA LYS A 422 -28.28 9.46 20.11
C LYS A 422 -29.48 8.67 20.56
N ALA A 423 -29.67 7.47 20.02
CA ALA A 423 -30.77 6.59 20.40
C ALA A 423 -30.77 6.26 21.92
N MET A 424 -29.60 6.06 22.51
CA MET A 424 -29.48 5.86 23.96
C MET A 424 -29.83 7.13 24.75
N TYR A 425 -29.36 8.28 24.30
CA TYR A 425 -29.67 9.57 24.93
C TYR A 425 -31.16 9.86 24.89
N GLU A 426 -31.83 9.67 23.76
CA GLU A 426 -33.29 9.87 23.58
C GLU A 426 -34.10 8.86 24.43
N ALA A 427 -33.68 7.60 24.51
CA ALA A 427 -34.33 6.62 25.35
C ALA A 427 -34.31 7.04 26.84
N GLN A 428 -33.18 7.57 27.30
CA GLN A 428 -33.03 8.08 28.67
C GLN A 428 -33.91 9.32 28.93
N LYS A 429 -33.98 10.27 27.95
CA LYS A 429 -34.90 11.42 28.03
C LYS A 429 -36.37 10.99 28.19
N THR A 430 -36.76 9.91 27.52
CA THR A 430 -38.13 9.40 27.55
C THR A 430 -38.42 8.70 28.90
N SER A 431 -37.44 7.99 29.46
CA SER A 431 -37.58 7.28 30.73
C SER A 431 -37.54 8.21 31.96
N ALA A 432 -36.95 9.41 31.81
CA ALA A 432 -36.84 10.41 32.87
C ALA A 432 -38.06 11.37 32.95
N LYS A 433 -38.98 11.28 31.99
CA LYS A 433 -40.30 11.97 31.98
C LYS A 433 -41.38 11.07 32.59
#